data_e6b64200345d0cdc15602b926706aa62
#
_entry.id   e6b64200345d0cdc15602b926706aa62
#
_cell.length_a   1.000
_cell.length_b   1.000
_cell.length_c   1.000
_cell.angle_alpha   90.00
_cell.angle_beta   90.00
_cell.angle_gamma   90.00
#
_symmetry.space_group_name_H-M   'P 1'
#
loop_
_entity.id
_entity.type
_entity.pdbx_description
1 polymer ?
#
loop_
_entity_poly.entity_id
_entity_poly.type
_entity_poly.pdbx_seq_one_letter_code
_entity_poly.pdbx_strand_id
1 'polypeptide(L)'
;MQDIIRAENVRKTFNLSRKQQKIEKSPANKKIALDGLSFTAREGEIYGLLGPNGAGKTTMLRILATLIKADAGDAFVAGHSVSKEPDKVRASIGFLTSELKLEDFFTPAYLFGFFGRLHGLSDEAIRRRQDDLFGKFGIDRFAEVRVRDLSTGMKQKVSLVISVVHDPAVIVFDEPTNGLDVLTARVVTDFLAELKAQGKSVVVSTHIFSLVEKLCDRVGIIIGGRMAAEGTLAEISGGKSLEDAFFDLYERTVGGL
;
A
#
# COMPACT_ATOMS: atom_id res chain seq x y z
N MET A 1 8.03 18.69 -10.12
CA MET A 1 7.75 17.26 -10.01
C MET A 1 6.30 17.04 -10.42
N GLN A 2 6.03 16.05 -11.25
CA GLN A 2 4.68 15.75 -11.74
C GLN A 2 3.96 14.87 -10.72
N ASP A 3 2.63 15.02 -10.60
CA ASP A 3 1.81 14.15 -9.77
C ASP A 3 1.67 12.79 -10.47
N ILE A 4 2.15 11.72 -9.84
CA ILE A 4 2.06 10.35 -10.34
C ILE A 4 0.79 9.65 -9.83
N ILE A 5 0.33 10.03 -8.64
CA ILE A 5 -0.96 9.64 -8.07
C ILE A 5 -1.72 10.91 -7.68
N ARG A 6 -3.00 10.94 -8.02
CA ARG A 6 -3.91 12.01 -7.63
C ARG A 6 -5.28 11.42 -7.29
N ALA A 7 -5.73 11.65 -6.08
CA ALA A 7 -7.08 11.32 -5.63
C ALA A 7 -7.92 12.60 -5.53
N GLU A 8 -9.14 12.59 -6.04
CA GLU A 8 -10.03 13.76 -6.14
C GLU A 8 -11.39 13.45 -5.54
N ASN A 9 -11.66 13.99 -4.34
CA ASN A 9 -12.93 13.88 -3.64
C ASN A 9 -13.50 12.45 -3.57
N VAL A 10 -12.61 11.48 -3.32
CA VAL A 10 -12.96 10.06 -3.33
C VAL A 10 -13.87 9.74 -2.14
N ARG A 11 -15.04 9.14 -2.44
CA ARG A 11 -16.00 8.68 -1.43
C ARG A 11 -16.22 7.18 -1.54
N LYS A 12 -16.34 6.53 -0.38
CA LYS A 12 -16.65 5.12 -0.29
C LYS A 12 -17.45 4.79 0.96
N THR A 13 -18.57 4.10 0.76
CA THR A 13 -19.45 3.64 1.82
C THR A 13 -19.66 2.13 1.69
N PHE A 14 -19.60 1.41 2.80
CA PHE A 14 -19.89 -0.01 2.85
C PHE A 14 -21.21 -0.27 3.59
N ASN A 15 -21.97 -1.24 3.12
CA ASN A 15 -23.12 -1.75 3.85
C ASN A 15 -22.64 -2.69 4.95
N LEU A 16 -23.09 -2.46 6.18
CA LEU A 16 -22.77 -3.31 7.33
C LEU A 16 -23.78 -4.46 7.45
N SER A 17 -23.28 -5.68 7.54
CA SER A 17 -24.09 -6.81 7.94
C SER A 17 -24.58 -6.64 9.39
N ARG A 18 -25.68 -7.33 9.77
CA ARG A 18 -26.21 -7.28 11.17
C ARG A 18 -25.14 -7.67 12.21
N LYS A 19 -24.20 -8.57 11.88
CA LYS A 19 -23.09 -8.95 12.75
C LYS A 19 -22.09 -7.82 12.90
N GLN A 20 -21.73 -7.14 11.81
CA GLN A 20 -20.83 -5.99 11.83
C GLN A 20 -21.41 -4.79 12.58
N GLN A 21 -22.72 -4.50 12.43
CA GLN A 21 -23.42 -3.46 13.18
C GLN A 21 -23.32 -3.66 14.70
N LYS A 22 -23.47 -4.93 15.15
CA LYS A 22 -23.30 -5.28 16.57
C LYS A 22 -21.88 -5.07 17.06
N ILE A 23 -20.86 -5.43 16.26
CA ILE A 23 -19.44 -5.26 16.62
C ILE A 23 -19.07 -3.79 16.67
N GLU A 24 -19.50 -2.99 15.69
CA GLU A 24 -19.20 -1.57 15.59
C GLU A 24 -20.11 -0.69 16.47
N LYS A 25 -21.08 -1.31 17.18
CA LYS A 25 -22.09 -0.61 18.02
C LYS A 25 -22.78 0.53 17.26
N SER A 26 -22.91 0.40 15.93
CA SER A 26 -23.49 1.42 15.06
C SER A 26 -24.95 1.11 14.78
N PRO A 27 -25.89 2.05 15.03
CA PRO A 27 -27.29 1.90 14.63
C PRO A 27 -27.46 2.01 13.10
N ALA A 28 -26.47 2.56 12.40
CA ALA A 28 -26.51 2.72 10.96
C ALA A 28 -26.12 1.39 10.24
N ASN A 29 -26.80 1.09 9.16
CA ASN A 29 -26.48 -0.05 8.32
C ASN A 29 -25.38 0.28 7.30
N LYS A 30 -24.75 1.45 7.38
CA LYS A 30 -23.73 1.96 6.49
C LYS A 30 -22.54 2.50 7.28
N LYS A 31 -21.33 2.24 6.75
CA LYS A 31 -20.07 2.79 7.24
C LYS A 31 -19.42 3.62 6.13
N ILE A 32 -19.22 4.90 6.38
CA ILE A 32 -18.44 5.75 5.48
C ILE A 32 -16.98 5.44 5.74
N ALA A 33 -16.30 4.89 4.76
CA ALA A 33 -14.87 4.57 4.83
C ALA A 33 -14.02 5.71 4.27
N LEU A 34 -14.51 6.42 3.25
CA LEU A 34 -13.87 7.61 2.69
C LEU A 34 -14.95 8.67 2.48
N ASP A 35 -14.66 9.91 2.89
CA ASP A 35 -15.58 11.03 2.82
C ASP A 35 -14.93 12.25 2.15
N GLY A 36 -14.80 12.18 0.83
CA GLY A 36 -14.21 13.25 0.02
C GLY A 36 -12.68 13.33 0.16
N LEU A 37 -12.01 12.18 0.29
CA LEU A 37 -10.56 12.12 0.42
C LEU A 37 -9.89 12.60 -0.87
N SER A 38 -8.96 13.56 -0.71
CA SER A 38 -8.12 14.08 -1.81
C SER A 38 -6.66 14.13 -1.35
N PHE A 39 -5.73 13.75 -2.21
CA PHE A 39 -4.29 13.88 -1.98
C PHE A 39 -3.52 13.71 -3.29
N THR A 40 -2.23 14.05 -3.26
CA THR A 40 -1.31 13.84 -4.38
C THR A 40 -0.01 13.19 -3.92
N ALA A 41 0.48 12.20 -4.69
CA ALA A 41 1.84 11.69 -4.57
C ALA A 41 2.62 12.04 -5.84
N ARG A 42 3.89 12.44 -5.66
CA ARG A 42 4.75 12.92 -6.74
C ARG A 42 5.63 11.81 -7.29
N GLU A 43 6.10 12.00 -8.50
CA GLU A 43 7.04 11.08 -9.13
C GLU A 43 8.35 10.99 -8.34
N GLY A 44 8.80 9.75 -8.08
CA GLY A 44 10.06 9.46 -7.39
C GLY A 44 10.06 9.69 -5.88
N GLU A 45 8.89 9.96 -5.26
CA GLU A 45 8.80 10.08 -3.79
C GLU A 45 8.28 8.80 -3.11
N ILE A 46 8.56 8.65 -1.83
CA ILE A 46 7.83 7.76 -0.93
C ILE A 46 6.80 8.59 -0.17
N TYR A 47 5.53 8.34 -0.45
CA TYR A 47 4.40 9.00 0.19
C TYR A 47 3.77 8.09 1.24
N GLY A 48 3.67 8.56 2.49
CA GLY A 48 3.06 7.83 3.59
C GLY A 48 1.58 8.18 3.77
N LEU A 49 0.68 7.17 3.80
CA LEU A 49 -0.68 7.34 4.30
C LEU A 49 -0.73 6.89 5.76
N LEU A 50 -0.71 7.85 6.69
CA LEU A 50 -0.70 7.62 8.13
C LEU A 50 -2.12 7.76 8.69
N GLY A 51 -2.48 6.95 9.67
CA GLY A 51 -3.75 7.07 10.37
C GLY A 51 -4.08 5.83 11.18
N PRO A 52 -5.06 5.92 12.10
CA PRO A 52 -5.46 4.79 12.93
C PRO A 52 -6.12 3.68 12.10
N ASN A 53 -6.31 2.52 12.73
CA ASN A 53 -7.05 1.43 12.11
C ASN A 53 -8.49 1.87 11.84
N GLY A 54 -8.99 1.55 10.63
CA GLY A 54 -10.32 1.97 10.20
C GLY A 54 -10.41 3.40 9.65
N ALA A 55 -9.32 4.17 9.59
CA ALA A 55 -9.30 5.53 9.04
C ALA A 55 -9.60 5.63 7.53
N GLY A 56 -9.55 4.50 6.79
CA GLY A 56 -9.80 4.48 5.35
C GLY A 56 -8.58 4.19 4.48
N LYS A 57 -7.36 4.06 5.07
CA LYS A 57 -6.11 3.82 4.33
C LYS A 57 -6.21 2.66 3.33
N THR A 58 -6.47 1.45 3.82
CA THR A 58 -6.63 0.24 2.99
C THR A 58 -7.72 0.41 1.92
N THR A 59 -8.84 1.08 2.25
CA THR A 59 -9.90 1.36 1.29
C THR A 59 -9.40 2.22 0.14
N MET A 60 -8.65 3.28 0.45
CA MET A 60 -8.08 4.16 -0.57
C MET A 60 -7.06 3.41 -1.44
N LEU A 61 -6.15 2.65 -0.84
CA LEU A 61 -5.18 1.88 -1.60
C LEU A 61 -5.84 0.82 -2.50
N ARG A 62 -6.93 0.18 -2.07
CA ARG A 62 -7.70 -0.74 -2.91
C ARG A 62 -8.41 -0.05 -4.07
N ILE A 63 -8.83 1.20 -3.91
CA ILE A 63 -9.37 2.01 -5.02
C ILE A 63 -8.26 2.33 -6.02
N LEU A 64 -7.08 2.78 -5.56
CA LEU A 64 -5.91 3.01 -6.41
C LEU A 64 -5.52 1.76 -7.21
N ALA A 65 -5.57 0.59 -6.56
CA ALA A 65 -5.28 -0.70 -7.20
C ALA A 65 -6.44 -1.24 -8.06
N THR A 66 -7.51 -0.49 -8.24
CA THR A 66 -8.72 -0.88 -9.01
C THR A 66 -9.45 -2.12 -8.48
N LEU A 67 -9.20 -2.54 -7.23
CA LEU A 67 -9.83 -3.71 -6.60
C LEU A 67 -11.26 -3.42 -6.14
N ILE A 68 -11.56 -2.18 -5.79
CA ILE A 68 -12.90 -1.72 -5.44
C ILE A 68 -13.17 -0.38 -6.12
N LYS A 69 -14.44 -0.11 -6.46
CA LYS A 69 -14.86 1.15 -7.06
C LYS A 69 -15.18 2.18 -5.99
N ALA A 70 -14.80 3.43 -6.23
CA ALA A 70 -15.32 4.58 -5.48
C ALA A 70 -16.82 4.76 -5.74
N ASP A 71 -17.55 5.33 -4.78
CA ASP A 71 -18.96 5.68 -4.95
C ASP A 71 -19.10 7.07 -5.56
N ALA A 72 -18.10 7.96 -5.34
CA ALA A 72 -17.98 9.27 -5.98
C ALA A 72 -16.51 9.71 -5.99
N GLY A 73 -16.19 10.71 -6.81
CA GLY A 73 -14.82 11.14 -7.06
C GLY A 73 -14.10 10.19 -8.01
N ASP A 74 -12.82 10.43 -8.25
CA ASP A 74 -11.96 9.55 -9.04
C ASP A 74 -10.53 9.60 -8.48
N ALA A 75 -9.69 8.67 -8.94
CA ALA A 75 -8.26 8.72 -8.69
C ALA A 75 -7.50 8.41 -9.99
N PHE A 76 -6.28 8.90 -10.06
CA PHE A 76 -5.42 8.75 -11.23
C PHE A 76 -4.08 8.16 -10.78
N VAL A 77 -3.58 7.19 -11.52
CA VAL A 77 -2.28 6.56 -11.30
C VAL A 77 -1.53 6.56 -12.63
N ALA A 78 -0.33 7.09 -12.66
CA ALA A 78 0.47 7.26 -13.87
C ALA A 78 -0.32 7.93 -15.02
N GLY A 79 -1.16 8.93 -14.69
CA GLY A 79 -2.00 9.65 -15.64
C GLY A 79 -3.31 8.94 -16.04
N HIS A 80 -3.56 7.70 -15.59
CA HIS A 80 -4.74 6.91 -15.95
C HIS A 80 -5.79 6.91 -14.85
N SER A 81 -7.06 7.14 -15.20
CA SER A 81 -8.19 7.08 -14.28
C SER A 81 -8.44 5.64 -13.79
N VAL A 82 -8.57 5.46 -12.48
CA VAL A 82 -8.86 4.13 -11.89
C VAL A 82 -10.26 3.64 -12.25
N SER A 83 -11.19 4.55 -12.56
CA SER A 83 -12.56 4.20 -12.94
C SER A 83 -12.73 3.94 -14.43
N LYS A 84 -11.99 4.65 -15.30
CA LYS A 84 -12.17 4.62 -16.76
C LYS A 84 -11.13 3.76 -17.47
N GLU A 85 -9.91 3.68 -16.94
CA GLU A 85 -8.78 2.98 -17.57
C GLU A 85 -8.09 1.97 -16.61
N PRO A 86 -8.87 1.10 -15.92
CA PRO A 86 -8.33 0.24 -14.86
C PRO A 86 -7.25 -0.72 -15.34
N ASP A 87 -7.28 -1.14 -16.61
CA ASP A 87 -6.26 -2.04 -17.17
C ASP A 87 -4.90 -1.35 -17.27
N LYS A 88 -4.87 -0.07 -17.66
CA LYS A 88 -3.63 0.72 -17.74
C LYS A 88 -3.08 1.02 -16.34
N VAL A 89 -3.98 1.28 -15.36
CA VAL A 89 -3.59 1.41 -13.97
C VAL A 89 -2.94 0.12 -13.47
N ARG A 90 -3.55 -1.05 -13.68
CA ARG A 90 -3.00 -2.35 -13.25
C ARG A 90 -1.65 -2.68 -13.91
N ALA A 91 -1.43 -2.23 -15.14
CA ALA A 91 -0.14 -2.42 -15.82
C ALA A 91 0.99 -1.56 -15.23
N SER A 92 0.65 -0.43 -14.59
CA SER A 92 1.63 0.52 -14.03
C SER A 92 1.88 0.39 -12.54
N ILE A 93 1.05 -0.41 -11.82
CA ILE A 93 1.07 -0.50 -10.36
C ILE A 93 1.53 -1.88 -9.87
N GLY A 94 2.45 -1.89 -8.90
CA GLY A 94 2.71 -3.04 -8.03
C GLY A 94 1.92 -2.89 -6.74
N PHE A 95 1.02 -3.82 -6.44
CA PHE A 95 0.16 -3.73 -5.27
C PHE A 95 0.42 -4.88 -4.30
N LEU A 96 0.62 -4.54 -3.03
CA LEU A 96 0.73 -5.49 -1.93
C LEU A 96 -0.25 -5.12 -0.82
N THR A 97 -0.98 -6.10 -0.33
CA THR A 97 -1.84 -5.99 0.86
C THR A 97 -1.52 -7.11 1.84
N SER A 98 -1.66 -6.83 3.13
CA SER A 98 -1.51 -7.82 4.20
C SER A 98 -2.52 -8.98 4.10
N GLU A 99 -3.60 -8.81 3.34
CA GLU A 99 -4.62 -9.84 3.12
C GLU A 99 -4.34 -10.73 1.90
N LEU A 100 -3.26 -10.48 1.14
CA LEU A 100 -2.91 -11.30 0.00
C LEU A 100 -2.55 -12.71 0.47
N LYS A 101 -3.39 -13.67 0.09
CA LYS A 101 -3.13 -15.10 0.33
C LYS A 101 -2.54 -15.69 -0.93
N LEU A 102 -1.33 -16.20 -0.79
CA LEU A 102 -0.72 -17.04 -1.82
C LEU A 102 -1.39 -18.41 -1.80
N GLU A 103 -1.58 -19.01 -2.97
CA GLU A 103 -2.12 -20.36 -3.08
C GLU A 103 -1.15 -21.39 -2.51
N ASP A 104 -1.63 -22.19 -1.56
CA ASP A 104 -0.85 -23.12 -0.73
C ASP A 104 -0.12 -24.21 -1.52
N PHE A 105 -0.62 -24.60 -2.70
CA PHE A 105 -0.10 -25.72 -3.50
C PHE A 105 1.11 -25.36 -4.36
N PHE A 106 1.28 -24.08 -4.67
CA PHE A 106 2.34 -23.64 -5.56
C PHE A 106 3.63 -23.32 -4.82
N THR A 107 4.71 -23.19 -5.56
CA THR A 107 6.02 -22.75 -5.08
C THR A 107 6.26 -21.28 -5.40
N PRO A 108 7.14 -20.57 -4.67
CA PRO A 108 7.56 -19.20 -5.00
C PRO A 108 7.99 -19.04 -6.47
N ALA A 109 8.83 -19.96 -6.97
CA ALA A 109 9.30 -19.92 -8.35
C ALA A 109 8.15 -20.04 -9.36
N TYR A 110 7.20 -20.96 -9.12
CA TYR A 110 6.03 -21.10 -9.98
C TYR A 110 5.18 -19.83 -9.98
N LEU A 111 4.85 -19.28 -8.79
CA LEU A 111 4.01 -18.08 -8.69
C LEU A 111 4.69 -16.88 -9.35
N PHE A 112 5.98 -16.68 -9.11
CA PHE A 112 6.73 -15.58 -9.74
C PHE A 112 6.69 -15.69 -11.27
N GLY A 113 6.96 -16.87 -11.82
CA GLY A 113 6.87 -17.13 -13.24
C GLY A 113 5.46 -16.94 -13.81
N PHE A 114 4.44 -17.41 -13.09
CA PHE A 114 3.03 -17.26 -13.47
C PHE A 114 2.64 -15.78 -13.60
N PHE A 115 2.90 -14.97 -12.55
CA PHE A 115 2.58 -13.55 -12.57
C PHE A 115 3.43 -12.77 -13.59
N GLY A 116 4.71 -13.14 -13.77
CA GLY A 116 5.54 -12.55 -14.81
C GLY A 116 4.95 -12.75 -16.20
N ARG A 117 4.53 -13.97 -16.54
CA ARG A 117 3.86 -14.26 -17.82
C ARG A 117 2.51 -13.56 -17.95
N LEU A 118 1.75 -13.45 -16.86
CA LEU A 118 0.46 -12.72 -16.85
C LEU A 118 0.64 -11.24 -17.19
N HIS A 119 1.78 -10.65 -16.80
CA HIS A 119 2.18 -9.29 -17.19
C HIS A 119 2.91 -9.21 -18.53
N GLY A 120 2.98 -10.30 -19.30
CA GLY A 120 3.57 -10.32 -20.65
C GLY A 120 5.09 -10.36 -20.69
N LEU A 121 5.77 -10.69 -19.59
CA LEU A 121 7.22 -10.83 -19.57
C LEU A 121 7.65 -12.11 -20.31
N SER A 122 8.78 -12.03 -21.02
CA SER A 122 9.43 -13.23 -21.58
C SER A 122 10.03 -14.11 -20.49
N ASP A 123 10.17 -15.41 -20.76
CA ASP A 123 10.77 -16.34 -19.79
C ASP A 123 12.21 -15.94 -19.42
N GLU A 124 12.95 -15.30 -20.34
CA GLU A 124 14.28 -14.78 -20.06
C GLU A 124 14.23 -13.59 -19.08
N ALA A 125 13.30 -12.64 -19.28
CA ALA A 125 13.09 -11.53 -18.39
C ALA A 125 12.66 -12.00 -16.99
N ILE A 126 11.76 -13.00 -16.93
CA ILE A 126 11.31 -13.61 -15.67
C ILE A 126 12.50 -14.22 -14.93
N ARG A 127 13.33 -15.02 -15.59
CA ARG A 127 14.51 -15.63 -14.95
C ARG A 127 15.46 -14.58 -14.38
N ARG A 128 15.85 -13.57 -15.18
CA ARG A 128 16.73 -12.49 -14.69
C ARG A 128 16.18 -11.79 -13.45
N ARG A 129 14.90 -11.44 -13.45
CA ARG A 129 14.26 -10.78 -12.32
C ARG A 129 14.10 -11.70 -11.10
N GLN A 130 13.85 -13.00 -11.36
CA GLN A 130 13.78 -14.00 -10.31
C GLN A 130 15.12 -14.14 -9.59
N ASP A 131 16.23 -14.28 -10.33
CA ASP A 131 17.57 -14.40 -9.77
C ASP A 131 17.91 -13.18 -8.90
N ASP A 132 17.65 -11.96 -9.40
CA ASP A 132 17.89 -10.72 -8.68
C ASP A 132 17.04 -10.62 -7.39
N LEU A 133 15.71 -10.72 -7.52
CA LEU A 133 14.81 -10.53 -6.39
C LEU A 133 14.87 -11.69 -5.39
N PHE A 134 15.00 -12.94 -5.85
CA PHE A 134 15.08 -14.08 -4.94
C PHE A 134 16.39 -14.05 -4.16
N GLY A 135 17.52 -13.74 -4.81
CA GLY A 135 18.80 -13.56 -4.13
C GLY A 135 18.76 -12.46 -3.08
N LYS A 136 18.19 -11.29 -3.43
CA LYS A 136 18.05 -10.14 -2.51
C LYS A 136 17.22 -10.47 -1.26
N PHE A 137 16.12 -11.21 -1.41
CA PHE A 137 15.23 -11.57 -0.31
C PHE A 137 15.56 -12.91 0.34
N GLY A 138 16.57 -13.65 -0.17
CA GLY A 138 16.94 -14.99 0.28
C GLY A 138 15.83 -16.03 0.03
N ILE A 139 15.04 -15.85 -1.04
CA ILE A 139 13.96 -16.75 -1.47
C ILE A 139 14.52 -17.95 -2.21
N ASP A 140 15.69 -17.83 -2.85
CA ASP A 140 16.42 -18.88 -3.56
C ASP A 140 16.50 -20.20 -2.77
N ARG A 141 16.67 -20.10 -1.44
CA ARG A 141 16.79 -21.25 -0.52
C ARG A 141 15.51 -22.08 -0.40
N PHE A 142 14.35 -21.48 -0.71
CA PHE A 142 13.04 -22.12 -0.60
C PHE A 142 12.15 -21.89 -1.82
N ALA A 143 12.77 -21.55 -2.96
CA ALA A 143 12.07 -21.23 -4.20
C ALA A 143 11.12 -22.35 -4.67
N GLU A 144 11.49 -23.62 -4.41
CA GLU A 144 10.69 -24.81 -4.78
C GLU A 144 9.94 -25.44 -3.59
N VAL A 145 9.94 -24.80 -2.43
CA VAL A 145 9.13 -25.22 -1.28
C VAL A 145 7.70 -24.72 -1.46
N ARG A 146 6.70 -25.56 -1.16
CA ARG A 146 5.29 -25.16 -1.30
C ARG A 146 4.96 -24.04 -0.31
N VAL A 147 4.11 -23.10 -0.74
CA VAL A 147 3.69 -21.95 0.05
C VAL A 147 3.14 -22.35 1.42
N ARG A 148 2.35 -23.46 1.50
CA ARG A 148 1.81 -23.95 2.79
C ARG A 148 2.89 -24.24 3.84
N ASP A 149 4.09 -24.63 3.40
CA ASP A 149 5.20 -25.06 4.26
C ASP A 149 6.12 -23.88 4.63
N LEU A 150 5.84 -22.66 4.13
CA LEU A 150 6.59 -21.45 4.41
C LEU A 150 6.11 -20.76 5.69
N SER A 151 7.05 -20.14 6.42
CA SER A 151 6.71 -19.24 7.52
C SER A 151 6.01 -17.98 7.03
N THR A 152 5.33 -17.26 7.93
CA THR A 152 4.65 -15.99 7.60
C THR A 152 5.61 -14.97 6.98
N GLY A 153 6.80 -14.79 7.51
CA GLY A 153 7.82 -13.89 6.96
C GLY A 153 8.31 -14.32 5.57
N MET A 154 8.45 -15.63 5.32
CA MET A 154 8.80 -16.16 3.99
C MET A 154 7.66 -15.89 3.00
N LYS A 155 6.41 -16.12 3.36
CA LYS A 155 5.23 -15.81 2.53
C LYS A 155 5.16 -14.32 2.20
N GLN A 156 5.45 -13.44 3.16
CA GLN A 156 5.47 -12.01 2.94
C GLN A 156 6.54 -11.58 1.93
N LYS A 157 7.76 -12.12 2.03
CA LYS A 157 8.82 -11.88 1.05
C LYS A 157 8.41 -12.30 -0.36
N VAL A 158 7.79 -13.47 -0.48
CA VAL A 158 7.28 -13.98 -1.77
C VAL A 158 6.19 -13.05 -2.34
N SER A 159 5.22 -12.65 -1.52
CA SER A 159 4.17 -11.71 -1.94
C SER A 159 4.74 -10.38 -2.43
N LEU A 160 5.77 -9.88 -1.73
CA LEU A 160 6.44 -8.63 -2.09
C LEU A 160 7.13 -8.73 -3.44
N VAL A 161 7.94 -9.76 -3.69
CA VAL A 161 8.63 -9.89 -4.99
C VAL A 161 7.69 -10.15 -6.15
N ILE A 162 6.59 -10.87 -5.91
CA ILE A 162 5.52 -11.08 -6.91
C ILE A 162 4.86 -9.74 -7.29
N SER A 163 4.58 -8.87 -6.31
CA SER A 163 3.92 -7.59 -6.56
C SER A 163 4.71 -6.64 -7.46
N VAL A 164 6.02 -6.87 -7.59
CA VAL A 164 6.93 -6.03 -8.40
C VAL A 164 7.54 -6.79 -9.59
N VAL A 165 7.05 -8.00 -9.90
CA VAL A 165 7.62 -8.85 -10.97
C VAL A 165 7.70 -8.13 -12.32
N HIS A 166 6.74 -7.30 -12.66
CA HIS A 166 6.63 -6.57 -13.94
C HIS A 166 7.31 -5.19 -13.95
N ASP A 167 8.12 -4.91 -12.93
CA ASP A 167 8.86 -3.64 -12.79
C ASP A 167 7.99 -2.37 -12.85
N PRO A 168 6.91 -2.28 -12.04
CA PRO A 168 5.96 -1.19 -12.12
C PRO A 168 6.62 0.18 -11.83
N ALA A 169 6.05 1.25 -12.40
CA ALA A 169 6.47 2.62 -12.12
C ALA A 169 5.98 3.10 -10.74
N VAL A 170 4.85 2.56 -10.29
CA VAL A 170 4.18 2.94 -9.05
C VAL A 170 4.03 1.72 -8.14
N ILE A 171 4.43 1.83 -6.89
CA ILE A 171 4.30 0.78 -5.88
C ILE A 171 3.31 1.26 -4.80
N VAL A 172 2.32 0.44 -4.50
CA VAL A 172 1.31 0.73 -3.47
C VAL A 172 1.23 -0.42 -2.49
N PHE A 173 1.73 -0.19 -1.27
CA PHE A 173 1.82 -1.23 -0.24
C PHE A 173 1.00 -0.86 0.99
N ASP A 174 0.13 -1.79 1.39
CA ASP A 174 -0.72 -1.65 2.55
C ASP A 174 -0.12 -2.37 3.75
N GLU A 175 0.36 -1.62 4.75
CA GLU A 175 1.00 -2.10 5.98
C GLU A 175 2.15 -3.10 5.71
N PRO A 176 3.15 -2.77 4.89
CA PRO A 176 4.12 -3.74 4.35
C PRO A 176 5.02 -4.40 5.39
N THR A 177 5.14 -3.83 6.59
CA THR A 177 5.95 -4.36 7.69
C THR A 177 5.13 -4.93 8.84
N ASN A 178 3.80 -4.92 8.74
CA ASN A 178 2.94 -5.39 9.81
C ASN A 178 3.08 -6.91 10.02
N GLY A 179 3.25 -7.30 11.29
CA GLY A 179 3.41 -8.72 11.66
C GLY A 179 4.74 -9.37 11.27
N LEU A 180 5.72 -8.58 10.81
CA LEU A 180 7.07 -9.05 10.52
C LEU A 180 8.00 -8.91 11.73
N ASP A 181 8.97 -9.82 11.83
CA ASP A 181 10.09 -9.64 12.73
C ASP A 181 11.00 -8.48 12.28
N VAL A 182 11.82 -7.97 13.20
CA VAL A 182 12.67 -6.79 12.99
C VAL A 182 13.59 -6.93 11.78
N LEU A 183 14.16 -8.12 11.55
CA LEU A 183 15.09 -8.37 10.44
C LEU A 183 14.36 -8.35 9.09
N THR A 184 13.22 -9.02 9.02
CA THR A 184 12.38 -9.02 7.81
C THR A 184 11.80 -7.63 7.51
N ALA A 185 11.34 -6.90 8.53
CA ALA A 185 10.87 -5.52 8.38
C ALA A 185 11.99 -4.60 7.86
N ARG A 186 13.24 -4.81 8.30
CA ARG A 186 14.42 -4.09 7.80
C ARG A 186 14.63 -4.34 6.31
N VAL A 187 14.56 -5.60 5.85
CA VAL A 187 14.73 -5.96 4.42
C VAL A 187 13.65 -5.27 3.57
N VAL A 188 12.39 -5.26 4.03
CA VAL A 188 11.30 -4.55 3.32
C VAL A 188 11.57 -3.05 3.25
N THR A 189 11.97 -2.44 4.36
CA THR A 189 12.26 -1.00 4.44
C THR A 189 13.39 -0.60 3.49
N ASP A 190 14.49 -1.36 3.51
CA ASP A 190 15.65 -1.10 2.66
C ASP A 190 15.29 -1.28 1.16
N PHE A 191 14.43 -2.25 0.84
CA PHE A 191 13.90 -2.44 -0.52
C PHE A 191 13.04 -1.27 -1.00
N LEU A 192 12.17 -0.71 -0.15
CA LEU A 192 11.37 0.47 -0.51
C LEU A 192 12.27 1.68 -0.81
N ALA A 193 13.32 1.88 0.00
CA ALA A 193 14.30 2.93 -0.24
C ALA A 193 15.06 2.73 -1.56
N GLU A 194 15.39 1.47 -1.89
CA GLU A 194 16.03 1.13 -3.17
C GLU A 194 15.11 1.38 -4.37
N LEU A 195 13.84 0.99 -4.29
CA LEU A 195 12.87 1.28 -5.35
C LEU A 195 12.76 2.79 -5.63
N LYS A 196 12.74 3.61 -4.58
CA LYS A 196 12.81 5.07 -4.72
C LYS A 196 14.11 5.51 -5.40
N ALA A 197 15.26 4.97 -5.00
CA ALA A 197 16.55 5.31 -5.61
C ALA A 197 16.61 4.93 -7.10
N GLN A 198 15.81 3.94 -7.54
CA GLN A 198 15.61 3.57 -8.94
C GLN A 198 14.60 4.48 -9.67
N GLY A 199 14.10 5.54 -9.02
CA GLY A 199 13.12 6.46 -9.59
C GLY A 199 11.66 5.98 -9.54
N LYS A 200 11.38 4.89 -8.82
CA LYS A 200 10.00 4.43 -8.62
C LYS A 200 9.28 5.32 -7.61
N SER A 201 7.98 5.48 -7.79
CA SER A 201 7.11 6.19 -6.84
C SER A 201 6.44 5.20 -5.92
N VAL A 202 6.45 5.46 -4.62
CA VAL A 202 5.96 4.51 -3.62
C VAL A 202 4.90 5.16 -2.75
N VAL A 203 3.77 4.50 -2.57
CA VAL A 203 2.76 4.86 -1.57
C VAL A 203 2.66 3.73 -0.55
N VAL A 204 2.87 4.06 0.72
CA VAL A 204 2.74 3.09 1.81
C VAL A 204 1.68 3.55 2.79
N SER A 205 0.77 2.65 3.17
CA SER A 205 -0.06 2.89 4.35
C SER A 205 0.62 2.33 5.58
N THR A 206 0.53 3.03 6.68
CA THR A 206 1.01 2.52 7.97
C THR A 206 0.37 3.28 9.14
N HIS A 207 0.45 2.67 10.31
CA HIS A 207 0.17 3.32 11.60
C HIS A 207 1.44 3.47 12.45
N ILE A 208 2.63 3.15 11.88
CA ILE A 208 3.92 3.16 12.57
C ILE A 208 4.65 4.46 12.24
N PHE A 209 4.72 5.40 13.22
CA PHE A 209 5.33 6.71 13.05
C PHE A 209 6.81 6.63 12.65
N SER A 210 7.60 5.79 13.32
CA SER A 210 9.02 5.63 13.04
C SER A 210 9.32 5.12 11.63
N LEU A 211 8.40 4.35 11.01
CA LEU A 211 8.52 3.93 9.62
C LEU A 211 8.33 5.13 8.68
N VAL A 212 7.33 5.97 8.96
CA VAL A 212 7.06 7.19 8.17
C VAL A 212 8.24 8.15 8.27
N GLU A 213 8.72 8.43 9.48
CA GLU A 213 9.87 9.32 9.72
C GLU A 213 11.15 8.86 9.02
N LYS A 214 11.35 7.55 8.91
CA LYS A 214 12.53 6.96 8.28
C LYS A 214 12.48 6.94 6.76
N LEU A 215 11.29 6.74 6.16
CA LEU A 215 11.16 6.40 4.75
C LEU A 215 10.50 7.48 3.91
N CYS A 216 9.49 8.18 4.47
CA CYS A 216 8.61 8.99 3.66
C CYS A 216 9.17 10.41 3.44
N ASP A 217 9.00 10.93 2.24
CA ASP A 217 9.31 12.33 1.91
C ASP A 217 8.16 13.24 2.32
N ARG A 218 6.94 12.76 2.07
CA ARG A 218 5.69 13.43 2.42
C ARG A 218 4.73 12.44 3.05
N VAL A 219 3.81 12.97 3.84
CA VAL A 219 2.81 12.17 4.54
C VAL A 219 1.44 12.83 4.45
N GLY A 220 0.41 12.02 4.26
CA GLY A 220 -0.98 12.38 4.42
C GLY A 220 -1.55 11.69 5.66
N ILE A 221 -2.11 12.46 6.57
CA ILE A 221 -2.78 11.94 7.78
C ILE A 221 -4.26 11.81 7.52
N ILE A 222 -4.77 10.58 7.60
CA ILE A 222 -6.19 10.28 7.39
C ILE A 222 -6.85 10.01 8.75
N ILE A 223 -7.93 10.75 9.02
CA ILE A 223 -8.78 10.58 10.21
C ILE A 223 -10.24 10.54 9.74
N GLY A 224 -10.99 9.50 10.13
CA GLY A 224 -12.41 9.40 9.81
C GLY A 224 -12.74 9.43 8.31
N GLY A 225 -11.86 8.90 7.45
CA GLY A 225 -12.06 8.88 5.99
C GLY A 225 -11.75 10.20 5.27
N ARG A 226 -11.21 11.19 5.97
CA ARG A 226 -10.85 12.51 5.43
C ARG A 226 -9.36 12.77 5.58
N MET A 227 -8.79 13.57 4.68
CA MET A 227 -7.44 14.08 4.83
C MET A 227 -7.44 15.17 5.90
N ALA A 228 -6.76 14.91 7.02
CA ALA A 228 -6.65 15.85 8.14
C ALA A 228 -5.44 16.78 7.98
N ALA A 229 -4.34 16.28 7.45
CA ALA A 229 -3.16 17.05 7.09
C ALA A 229 -2.37 16.35 5.98
N GLU A 230 -1.67 17.13 5.15
CA GLU A 230 -0.80 16.63 4.09
C GLU A 230 0.39 17.56 3.91
N GLY A 231 1.61 17.02 3.84
CA GLY A 231 2.83 17.82 3.66
C GLY A 231 4.09 16.99 3.82
N THR A 232 5.23 17.66 3.85
CA THR A 232 6.51 17.08 4.25
C THR A 232 6.50 16.76 5.75
N LEU A 233 7.39 15.88 6.20
CA LEU A 233 7.51 15.58 7.62
C LEU A 233 7.76 16.84 8.46
N ALA A 234 8.59 17.76 7.98
CA ALA A 234 8.90 19.01 8.68
C ALA A 234 7.67 19.92 8.80
N GLU A 235 6.85 20.04 7.74
CA GLU A 235 5.61 20.83 7.74
C GLU A 235 4.58 20.26 8.71
N ILE A 236 4.41 18.91 8.74
CA ILE A 236 3.44 18.25 9.61
C ILE A 236 3.89 18.28 11.07
N SER A 237 5.17 17.99 11.33
CA SER A 237 5.70 17.90 12.70
C SER A 237 5.82 19.27 13.38
N GLY A 238 6.03 20.35 12.64
CA GLY A 238 6.12 21.68 13.20
C GLY A 238 7.18 21.83 14.33
N GLY A 239 8.25 21.02 14.26
CA GLY A 239 9.31 20.97 15.27
C GLY A 239 9.05 20.02 16.45
N LYS A 240 7.95 19.28 16.45
CA LYS A 240 7.63 18.19 17.40
C LYS A 240 7.99 16.84 16.79
N SER A 241 7.77 15.73 17.52
CA SER A 241 7.73 14.41 16.92
C SER A 241 6.50 14.26 16.00
N LEU A 242 6.56 13.39 15.00
CA LEU A 242 5.39 13.11 14.15
C LEU A 242 4.23 12.53 14.97
N GLU A 243 4.55 11.75 16.00
CA GLU A 243 3.59 11.15 16.92
C GLU A 243 2.84 12.22 17.71
N ASP A 244 3.51 13.21 18.34
CA ASP A 244 2.88 14.31 19.06
C ASP A 244 2.02 15.16 18.12
N ALA A 245 2.52 15.49 16.94
CA ALA A 245 1.77 16.25 15.94
C ALA A 245 0.50 15.50 15.49
N PHE A 246 0.58 14.19 15.34
CA PHE A 246 -0.57 13.36 15.03
C PHE A 246 -1.63 13.37 16.14
N PHE A 247 -1.22 13.21 17.40
CA PHE A 247 -2.17 13.22 18.53
C PHE A 247 -2.82 14.58 18.72
N ASP A 248 -2.08 15.69 18.60
CA ASP A 248 -2.64 17.04 18.60
C ASP A 248 -3.70 17.22 17.50
N LEU A 249 -3.42 16.71 16.30
CA LEU A 249 -4.34 16.78 15.17
C LEU A 249 -5.57 15.90 15.39
N TYR A 250 -5.36 14.68 15.91
CA TYR A 250 -6.43 13.73 16.21
C TYR A 250 -7.42 14.29 17.25
N GLU A 251 -6.92 14.85 18.35
CA GLU A 251 -7.75 15.46 19.40
C GLU A 251 -8.58 16.63 18.85
N ARG A 252 -7.99 17.49 18.02
CA ARG A 252 -8.73 18.59 17.36
C ARG A 252 -9.80 18.10 16.41
N THR A 253 -9.56 16.99 15.72
CA THR A 253 -10.48 16.47 14.70
C THR A 253 -11.61 15.66 15.33
N VAL A 254 -11.35 14.88 16.37
CA VAL A 254 -12.32 13.98 17.02
C VAL A 254 -12.90 14.59 18.29
N GLY A 255 -12.12 15.40 19.03
CA GLY A 255 -12.57 16.07 20.25
C GLY A 255 -13.49 17.27 20.01
N GLY A 256 -13.69 17.68 18.76
CA GLY A 256 -14.65 18.71 18.34
C GLY A 256 -16.02 18.17 17.89
N LEU A 257 -16.26 16.86 18.12
CA LEU A 257 -17.53 16.17 17.95
C LEU A 257 -18.14 15.91 19.33
#